data_06609ddd0868be0fc22099da9a2e4f71
#
_entry.id   06609ddd0868be0fc22099da9a2e4f71
#
_cell.length_a   1.000
_cell.length_b   1.000
_cell.length_c   1.000
_cell.angle_alpha   90.00
_cell.angle_beta   90.00
_cell.angle_gamma   90.00
#
_symmetry.space_group_name_H-M   'P 1'
#
loop_
_entity.id
_entity.type
_entity.pdbx_description
1 polymer ?
#
loop_
_entity_poly.entity_id
_entity_poly.type
_entity_poly.pdbx_seq_one_letter_code
_entity_poly.pdbx_strand_id
1 'polypeptide(L)'
;MTVNKQVDRKTQTQNPATDLVNEQPSTWLFGYGSLIWKPELPFIDAQPARIDGYVRRFWQGSEDHRGTPEAPGRVVTLVPDPQGQCHGVAYLVSNEEIEQTFAQLDHREKNGYTRLTLTLRLGSETTSENQKGVPGVTYLADENNEAYRGPAPIKQIAEEIFHSIGPSGTNTEYLLELAQALRARAIDDPYIFALET
;
A
#
# COMPACT_ATOMS: atom_id res chain seq x y z
N MET A 1 -62.56 -55.48 -4.02
CA MET A 1 -62.58 -54.07 -4.43
C MET A 1 -61.59 -53.33 -3.51
N THR A 2 -60.38 -53.16 -3.99
CA THR A 2 -59.26 -52.61 -3.19
C THR A 2 -58.95 -51.22 -3.76
N VAL A 3 -59.21 -50.21 -2.93
CA VAL A 3 -58.97 -48.82 -3.31
C VAL A 3 -57.52 -48.46 -2.96
N ASN A 4 -56.74 -48.10 -3.95
CA ASN A 4 -55.35 -47.69 -3.82
C ASN A 4 -55.30 -46.21 -3.48
N LYS A 5 -54.71 -45.86 -2.33
CA LYS A 5 -54.47 -44.49 -1.91
C LYS A 5 -53.09 -44.08 -2.39
N GLN A 6 -53.06 -43.21 -3.36
CA GLN A 6 -51.85 -42.55 -3.87
C GLN A 6 -51.46 -41.42 -2.88
N VAL A 7 -50.24 -41.48 -2.39
CA VAL A 7 -49.67 -40.46 -1.48
C VAL A 7 -48.88 -39.46 -2.32
N ASP A 8 -49.42 -38.29 -2.44
CA ASP A 8 -48.74 -37.16 -3.08
C ASP A 8 -47.52 -36.72 -2.23
N ARG A 9 -46.31 -36.95 -2.75
CA ARG A 9 -45.08 -36.34 -2.21
C ARG A 9 -44.98 -34.91 -2.76
N LYS A 10 -45.28 -33.94 -1.91
CA LYS A 10 -44.90 -32.54 -2.15
C LYS A 10 -43.39 -32.41 -2.08
N THR A 11 -42.77 -32.17 -3.23
CA THR A 11 -41.39 -31.79 -3.36
C THR A 11 -41.25 -30.35 -2.82
N GLN A 12 -40.63 -30.21 -1.65
CA GLN A 12 -40.19 -28.89 -1.14
C GLN A 12 -38.99 -28.45 -1.99
N THR A 13 -39.23 -27.51 -2.86
CA THR A 13 -38.17 -26.73 -3.49
C THR A 13 -37.49 -25.86 -2.43
N GLN A 14 -36.30 -26.25 -1.98
CA GLN A 14 -35.43 -25.38 -1.21
C GLN A 14 -34.98 -24.24 -2.15
N ASN A 15 -35.44 -23.04 -1.88
CA ASN A 15 -34.86 -21.83 -2.41
C ASN A 15 -33.44 -21.73 -1.85
N PRO A 16 -32.38 -21.63 -2.67
CA PRO A 16 -31.09 -21.25 -2.16
C PRO A 16 -31.23 -19.79 -1.73
N ALA A 17 -31.17 -19.56 -0.43
CA ALA A 17 -30.98 -18.24 0.13
C ALA A 17 -29.71 -17.67 -0.53
N THR A 18 -29.90 -16.72 -1.41
CA THR A 18 -28.83 -15.87 -1.91
C THR A 18 -28.31 -15.14 -0.70
N ASP A 19 -27.17 -15.55 -0.17
CA ASP A 19 -26.40 -14.77 0.78
C ASP A 19 -26.10 -13.44 0.10
N LEU A 20 -26.93 -12.46 0.34
CA LEU A 20 -26.63 -11.06 0.10
C LEU A 20 -25.51 -10.73 1.08
N VAL A 21 -24.27 -10.96 0.67
CA VAL A 21 -23.11 -10.35 1.29
C VAL A 21 -23.38 -8.85 1.22
N ASN A 22 -23.72 -8.28 2.36
CA ASN A 22 -23.91 -6.85 2.51
C ASN A 22 -22.53 -6.23 2.36
N GLU A 23 -22.09 -6.00 1.09
CA GLU A 23 -20.82 -5.36 0.78
C GLU A 23 -20.94 -3.92 1.31
N GLN A 24 -20.47 -3.72 2.53
CA GLN A 24 -20.31 -2.36 3.04
C GLN A 24 -19.38 -1.61 2.09
N PRO A 25 -19.75 -0.40 1.69
CA PRO A 25 -18.88 0.40 0.84
C PRO A 25 -17.52 0.54 1.50
N SER A 26 -16.48 0.31 0.73
CA SER A 26 -15.09 0.24 1.21
C SER A 26 -14.12 0.82 0.18
N THR A 27 -12.97 1.26 0.64
CA THR A 27 -11.95 1.92 -0.18
C THR A 27 -10.62 1.18 -0.04
N TRP A 28 -9.95 0.90 -1.16
CA TRP A 28 -8.60 0.36 -1.16
C TRP A 28 -7.57 1.47 -0.92
N LEU A 29 -6.70 1.27 0.07
CA LEU A 29 -5.54 2.12 0.36
C LEU A 29 -4.26 1.36 -0.01
N PHE A 30 -3.39 1.95 -0.84
CA PHE A 30 -2.14 1.34 -1.27
C PHE A 30 -0.96 1.85 -0.44
N GLY A 31 -0.27 0.92 0.23
CA GLY A 31 0.96 1.15 0.96
C GLY A 31 2.18 0.67 0.18
N TYR A 32 3.15 1.56 -0.02
CA TYR A 32 4.41 1.27 -0.72
C TYR A 32 5.66 1.57 0.13
N GLY A 33 5.48 2.17 1.30
CA GLY A 33 6.52 2.50 2.28
C GLY A 33 6.27 1.81 3.60
N SER A 34 6.34 2.55 4.71
CA SER A 34 6.18 2.04 6.07
C SER A 34 4.87 1.27 6.30
N LEU A 35 3.82 1.59 5.57
CA LEU A 35 2.56 0.85 5.62
C LEU A 35 2.71 -0.63 5.27
N ILE A 36 3.77 -1.05 4.57
CA ILE A 36 3.99 -2.47 4.25
C ILE A 36 4.25 -3.30 5.50
N TRP A 37 4.95 -2.75 6.51
CA TRP A 37 5.28 -3.48 7.76
C TRP A 37 4.60 -2.91 8.99
N LYS A 38 4.15 -1.65 8.93
CA LYS A 38 3.53 -0.93 10.05
C LYS A 38 2.29 -0.18 9.55
N PRO A 39 1.19 -0.87 9.19
CA PRO A 39 0.01 -0.22 8.65
C PRO A 39 -0.65 0.73 9.65
N GLU A 40 -0.75 0.37 10.93
CA GLU A 40 -1.34 1.19 12.02
C GLU A 40 -2.69 1.85 11.61
N LEU A 41 -3.50 1.11 10.87
CA LEU A 41 -4.82 1.53 10.41
C LEU A 41 -5.79 0.33 10.48
N PRO A 42 -7.09 0.57 10.70
CA PRO A 42 -8.09 -0.49 10.61
C PRO A 42 -8.25 -0.94 9.15
N PHE A 43 -8.39 -2.24 8.91
CA PHE A 43 -8.69 -2.78 7.59
C PHE A 43 -9.50 -4.07 7.68
N ILE A 44 -10.33 -4.31 6.66
CA ILE A 44 -11.14 -5.52 6.52
C ILE A 44 -10.32 -6.63 5.85
N ASP A 45 -9.50 -6.25 4.87
CA ASP A 45 -8.69 -7.17 4.07
C ASP A 45 -7.35 -6.51 3.70
N ALA A 46 -6.32 -7.34 3.48
CA ALA A 46 -5.00 -6.89 3.05
C ALA A 46 -4.46 -7.85 1.99
N GLN A 47 -4.13 -7.33 0.82
CA GLN A 47 -3.64 -8.12 -0.30
C GLN A 47 -2.35 -7.55 -0.89
N PRO A 48 -1.45 -8.39 -1.42
CA PRO A 48 -0.41 -7.92 -2.32
C PRO A 48 -1.04 -7.12 -3.46
N ALA A 49 -0.41 -6.03 -3.83
CA ALA A 49 -0.90 -5.20 -4.94
C ALA A 49 0.27 -4.54 -5.67
N ARG A 50 0.01 -4.11 -6.91
CA ARG A 50 0.93 -3.28 -7.66
C ARG A 50 0.19 -2.13 -8.33
N ILE A 51 0.95 -1.10 -8.63
CA ILE A 51 0.57 0.01 -9.49
C ILE A 51 1.51 0.08 -10.68
N ASP A 52 0.97 0.41 -11.84
CA ASP A 52 1.75 0.64 -13.06
C ASP A 52 2.00 2.15 -13.22
N GLY A 53 3.10 2.52 -13.89
CA GLY A 53 3.46 3.92 -14.16
C GLY A 53 4.19 4.64 -13.03
N TYR A 54 4.62 3.93 -12.01
CA TYR A 54 5.35 4.48 -10.87
C TYR A 54 6.45 3.53 -10.39
N VAL A 55 7.50 4.13 -9.81
CA VAL A 55 8.57 3.41 -9.11
C VAL A 55 8.78 4.01 -7.72
N ARG A 56 9.23 3.19 -6.76
CA ARG A 56 9.60 3.62 -5.40
C ARG A 56 11.00 4.21 -5.40
N ARG A 57 11.19 5.39 -4.77
CA ARG A 57 12.51 6.04 -4.65
C ARG A 57 12.67 6.73 -3.30
N PHE A 58 13.86 6.70 -2.72
CA PHE A 58 14.26 7.47 -1.53
C PHE A 58 14.54 8.94 -1.87
N TRP A 59 13.55 9.61 -2.47
CA TRP A 59 13.70 10.99 -2.95
C TRP A 59 12.96 12.02 -2.09
N GLN A 60 12.18 11.57 -1.09
CA GLN A 60 11.51 12.44 -0.13
C GLN A 60 12.38 12.63 1.11
N GLY A 61 12.51 13.87 1.59
CA GLY A 61 13.15 14.18 2.86
C GLY A 61 12.26 13.85 4.05
N SER A 62 12.87 13.53 5.17
CA SER A 62 12.21 13.30 6.45
C SER A 62 12.88 14.12 7.51
N GLU A 63 12.23 15.18 7.97
CA GLU A 63 12.73 16.15 8.94
C GLU A 63 12.14 15.95 10.34
N ASP A 64 11.14 15.08 10.47
CA ASP A 64 10.35 14.89 11.69
C ASP A 64 10.22 13.41 12.13
N HIS A 65 10.63 12.45 11.28
CA HIS A 65 10.57 11.02 11.59
C HIS A 65 11.95 10.36 11.59
N ARG A 66 12.64 10.37 10.44
CA ARG A 66 13.91 9.66 10.24
C ARG A 66 15.12 10.59 10.06
N GLY A 67 14.91 11.88 10.37
CA GLY A 67 15.90 12.94 10.40
C GLY A 67 15.37 14.13 11.20
N THR A 68 16.12 15.24 11.16
CA THR A 68 15.74 16.54 11.71
C THR A 68 15.82 17.61 10.63
N PRO A 69 15.30 18.82 10.83
CA PRO A 69 15.45 19.92 9.87
C PRO A 69 16.91 20.23 9.50
N GLU A 70 17.84 20.07 10.47
CA GLU A 70 19.28 20.33 10.28
C GLU A 70 20.00 19.15 9.58
N ALA A 71 19.47 17.93 9.73
CA ALA A 71 20.00 16.70 9.16
C ALA A 71 18.86 15.79 8.66
N PRO A 72 18.20 16.16 7.54
CA PRO A 72 17.07 15.40 7.05
C PRO A 72 17.46 13.98 6.60
N GLY A 73 16.62 13.02 6.99
CA GLY A 73 16.69 11.68 6.45
C GLY A 73 16.07 11.58 5.06
N ARG A 74 16.05 10.37 4.51
CA ARG A 74 15.33 10.06 3.26
C ARG A 74 14.32 8.95 3.49
N VAL A 75 13.11 9.15 3.00
CA VAL A 75 12.06 8.13 2.95
C VAL A 75 11.57 7.93 1.53
N VAL A 76 10.84 6.87 1.31
CA VAL A 76 10.36 6.56 -0.04
C VAL A 76 9.18 7.43 -0.44
N THR A 77 9.16 7.82 -1.71
CA THR A 77 7.99 8.33 -2.43
C THR A 77 7.79 7.58 -3.75
N LEU A 78 6.65 7.79 -4.38
CA LEU A 78 6.37 7.30 -5.74
C LEU A 78 6.82 8.33 -6.76
N VAL A 79 7.58 7.87 -7.74
CA VAL A 79 8.06 8.69 -8.84
C VAL A 79 7.44 8.18 -10.13
N PRO A 80 6.86 9.05 -10.97
CA PRO A 80 6.32 8.65 -12.26
C PRO A 80 7.39 8.00 -13.14
N ASP A 81 7.08 6.84 -13.70
CA ASP A 81 7.88 6.12 -14.67
C ASP A 81 6.92 5.33 -15.58
N PRO A 82 6.73 5.72 -16.84
CA PRO A 82 5.75 5.08 -17.73
C PRO A 82 5.94 3.57 -17.92
N GLN A 83 7.13 3.05 -17.70
CA GLN A 83 7.45 1.62 -17.77
C GLN A 83 7.62 0.99 -16.39
N GLY A 84 7.52 1.80 -15.33
CA GLY A 84 7.72 1.39 -13.95
C GLY A 84 6.54 0.64 -13.38
N GLN A 85 6.84 -0.17 -12.38
CA GLN A 85 5.85 -0.82 -11.53
C GLN A 85 6.31 -0.69 -10.08
N CYS A 86 5.36 -0.42 -9.19
CA CYS A 86 5.61 -0.43 -7.76
C CYS A 86 4.72 -1.46 -7.09
N HIS A 87 5.35 -2.44 -6.45
CA HIS A 87 4.68 -3.47 -5.68
C HIS A 87 4.56 -3.04 -4.21
N GLY A 88 3.44 -3.39 -3.58
CA GLY A 88 3.17 -3.05 -2.19
C GLY A 88 2.02 -3.86 -1.62
N VAL A 89 1.29 -3.28 -0.69
CA VAL A 89 0.11 -3.89 -0.06
C VAL A 89 -1.08 -2.97 -0.22
N ALA A 90 -2.21 -3.52 -0.65
CA ALA A 90 -3.50 -2.84 -0.64
C ALA A 90 -4.29 -3.26 0.59
N TYR A 91 -4.82 -2.30 1.32
CA TYR A 91 -5.67 -2.46 2.50
C TYR A 91 -7.09 -2.04 2.16
N LEU A 92 -8.06 -2.92 2.37
CA LEU A 92 -9.47 -2.60 2.23
C LEU A 92 -9.98 -1.99 3.53
N VAL A 93 -10.35 -0.72 3.51
CA VAL A 93 -10.84 0.02 4.68
C VAL A 93 -12.34 0.27 4.50
N SER A 94 -13.15 0.05 5.55
CA SER A 94 -14.58 0.36 5.50
C SER A 94 -14.82 1.85 5.34
N ASN A 95 -15.89 2.24 4.66
CA ASN A 95 -16.21 3.66 4.53
C ASN A 95 -16.60 4.33 5.87
N GLU A 96 -16.96 3.55 6.87
CA GLU A 96 -17.19 4.06 8.23
C GLU A 96 -15.88 4.55 8.87
N GLU A 97 -14.76 3.89 8.56
CA GLU A 97 -13.44 4.19 9.13
C GLU A 97 -12.55 5.03 8.20
N ILE A 98 -12.93 5.17 6.92
CA ILE A 98 -12.05 5.76 5.91
C ILE A 98 -11.76 7.25 6.18
N GLU A 99 -12.75 8.01 6.63
CA GLU A 99 -12.56 9.43 6.96
C GLU A 99 -11.61 9.61 8.14
N GLN A 100 -11.75 8.77 9.18
CA GLN A 100 -10.82 8.78 10.32
C GLN A 100 -9.43 8.31 9.91
N THR A 101 -9.34 7.28 9.08
CA THR A 101 -8.09 6.76 8.54
C THR A 101 -7.38 7.84 7.72
N PHE A 102 -8.10 8.54 6.85
CA PHE A 102 -7.54 9.65 6.08
C PHE A 102 -7.10 10.79 6.98
N ALA A 103 -7.87 11.16 7.99
CA ALA A 103 -7.48 12.21 8.93
C ALA A 103 -6.19 11.86 9.71
N GLN A 104 -6.01 10.60 10.08
CA GLN A 104 -4.79 10.11 10.72
C GLN A 104 -3.60 10.12 9.75
N LEU A 105 -3.80 9.66 8.51
CA LEU A 105 -2.77 9.67 7.48
C LEU A 105 -2.41 11.10 7.06
N ASP A 106 -3.38 11.99 6.85
CA ASP A 106 -3.16 13.41 6.57
C ASP A 106 -2.38 14.09 7.70
N HIS A 107 -2.66 13.70 8.96
CA HIS A 107 -1.90 14.19 10.11
C HIS A 107 -0.47 13.64 10.14
N ARG A 108 -0.27 12.36 9.79
CA ARG A 108 1.03 11.70 9.71
C ARG A 108 1.85 12.25 8.53
N GLU A 109 1.18 12.54 7.42
CA GLU A 109 1.76 13.01 6.16
C GLU A 109 1.71 14.55 6.02
N LYS A 110 1.69 15.29 7.14
CA LYS A 110 1.62 16.77 7.22
C LYS A 110 2.65 17.51 6.35
N ASN A 111 3.72 16.83 5.96
CA ASN A 111 4.82 17.41 5.19
C ASN A 111 4.54 17.44 3.68
N GLY A 112 3.29 17.73 3.28
CA GLY A 112 2.95 18.01 1.89
C GLY A 112 2.74 16.77 1.02
N TYR A 113 2.41 15.61 1.61
CA TYR A 113 1.91 14.48 0.83
C TYR A 113 0.50 14.77 0.33
N THR A 114 0.24 14.38 -0.91
CA THR A 114 -1.06 14.51 -1.56
C THR A 114 -1.69 13.15 -1.78
N ARG A 115 -3.03 13.10 -1.69
CA ARG A 115 -3.78 11.89 -2.05
C ARG A 115 -3.85 11.74 -3.55
N LEU A 116 -3.54 10.56 -4.04
CA LEU A 116 -3.65 10.19 -5.44
C LEU A 116 -4.60 9.01 -5.59
N THR A 117 -5.61 9.16 -6.45
CA THR A 117 -6.45 8.04 -6.90
C THR A 117 -5.79 7.36 -8.09
N LEU A 118 -5.68 6.02 -8.04
CA LEU A 118 -5.02 5.24 -9.06
C LEU A 118 -5.67 3.86 -9.21
N THR A 119 -5.25 3.12 -10.23
CA THR A 119 -5.70 1.75 -10.44
C THR A 119 -4.75 0.78 -9.78
N LEU A 120 -5.26 -0.05 -8.87
CA LEU A 120 -4.53 -1.14 -8.23
C LEU A 120 -4.77 -2.45 -8.98
N ARG A 121 -3.72 -3.23 -9.13
CA ARG A 121 -3.80 -4.64 -9.51
C ARG A 121 -3.57 -5.49 -8.28
N LEU A 122 -4.64 -6.13 -7.79
CA LEU A 122 -4.61 -6.94 -6.58
C LEU A 122 -4.09 -8.34 -6.86
N GLY A 123 -3.41 -8.94 -5.88
CA GLY A 123 -2.87 -10.30 -5.92
C GLY A 123 -1.38 -10.36 -6.24
N SER A 124 -0.80 -11.55 -6.02
CA SER A 124 0.64 -11.81 -6.19
C SER A 124 1.04 -12.21 -7.61
N GLU A 125 0.08 -12.48 -8.50
CA GLU A 125 0.40 -12.90 -9.86
C GLU A 125 0.81 -11.72 -10.73
N THR A 126 2.10 -11.63 -10.99
CA THR A 126 2.74 -10.60 -11.81
C THR A 126 2.47 -10.74 -13.32
N THR A 127 1.83 -11.81 -13.77
CA THR A 127 1.80 -12.22 -15.18
C THR A 127 0.45 -12.18 -15.89
N SER A 128 -0.64 -11.87 -15.18
CA SER A 128 -1.94 -11.80 -15.82
C SER A 128 -2.25 -10.38 -16.32
N GLU A 129 -2.03 -10.12 -17.61
CA GLU A 129 -2.47 -8.88 -18.29
C GLU A 129 -3.99 -8.65 -18.19
N ASN A 130 -4.75 -9.69 -17.84
CA ASN A 130 -6.21 -9.67 -17.69
C ASN A 130 -6.68 -9.37 -16.26
N GLN A 131 -5.79 -9.05 -15.33
CA GLN A 131 -6.19 -8.69 -13.96
C GLN A 131 -6.97 -7.38 -13.97
N LYS A 132 -8.26 -7.46 -13.65
CA LYS A 132 -9.13 -6.28 -13.58
C LYS A 132 -8.63 -5.34 -12.50
N GLY A 133 -8.25 -4.12 -12.89
CA GLY A 133 -7.84 -3.11 -11.94
C GLY A 133 -9.01 -2.64 -11.08
N VAL A 134 -8.74 -2.33 -9.83
CA VAL A 134 -9.69 -1.71 -8.91
C VAL A 134 -9.24 -0.29 -8.58
N PRO A 135 -10.17 0.65 -8.34
CA PRO A 135 -9.77 1.98 -7.88
C PRO A 135 -9.21 1.91 -6.47
N GLY A 136 -8.17 2.68 -6.20
CA GLY A 136 -7.59 2.81 -4.88
C GLY A 136 -6.96 4.17 -4.66
N VAL A 137 -6.56 4.43 -3.43
CA VAL A 137 -5.96 5.68 -2.99
C VAL A 137 -4.56 5.41 -2.44
N THR A 138 -3.63 6.30 -2.68
CA THR A 138 -2.31 6.33 -2.03
C THR A 138 -1.92 7.76 -1.69
N TYR A 139 -0.87 7.91 -0.92
CA TYR A 139 -0.24 9.19 -0.61
C TYR A 139 1.11 9.26 -1.30
N LEU A 140 1.43 10.39 -1.89
CA LEU A 140 2.75 10.64 -2.46
C LEU A 140 3.20 12.08 -2.19
N ALA A 141 4.49 12.28 -2.05
CA ALA A 141 5.13 13.57 -2.11
C ALA A 141 5.79 13.70 -3.49
N ASP A 142 5.40 14.73 -4.23
CA ASP A 142 5.96 15.01 -5.55
C ASP A 142 7.09 16.04 -5.46
N GLU A 143 7.62 16.44 -6.61
CA GLU A 143 8.73 17.40 -6.71
C GLU A 143 8.41 18.82 -6.22
N ASN A 144 7.13 19.16 -6.02
CA ASN A 144 6.71 20.44 -5.46
C ASN A 144 6.67 20.42 -3.93
N ASN A 145 6.88 19.27 -3.30
CA ASN A 145 6.98 19.16 -1.85
C ASN A 145 8.26 19.84 -1.36
N GLU A 146 8.15 20.70 -0.32
CA GLU A 146 9.28 21.48 0.20
C GLU A 146 10.44 20.60 0.70
N ALA A 147 10.14 19.40 1.22
CA ALA A 147 11.14 18.43 1.66
C ALA A 147 11.62 17.49 0.55
N TYR A 148 11.20 17.69 -0.72
CA TYR A 148 11.64 16.83 -1.81
C TYR A 148 13.12 17.01 -2.11
N ARG A 149 13.89 15.91 -2.02
CA ARG A 149 15.34 15.91 -2.20
C ARG A 149 15.78 15.48 -3.60
N GLY A 150 14.87 14.85 -4.33
CA GLY A 150 15.11 14.43 -5.71
C GLY A 150 16.15 13.32 -5.89
N PRO A 151 16.53 13.06 -7.14
CA PRO A 151 17.49 12.03 -7.50
C PRO A 151 18.90 12.38 -7.02
N ALA A 152 19.62 11.35 -6.59
CA ALA A 152 21.05 11.41 -6.28
C ALA A 152 21.69 10.05 -6.57
N PRO A 153 23.02 9.95 -6.68
CA PRO A 153 23.71 8.67 -6.77
C PRO A 153 23.36 7.77 -5.57
N ILE A 154 23.22 6.45 -5.82
CA ILE A 154 22.86 5.46 -4.76
C ILE A 154 23.78 5.60 -3.56
N LYS A 155 25.09 5.72 -3.78
CA LYS A 155 26.06 5.90 -2.68
C LYS A 155 25.77 7.12 -1.83
N GLN A 156 25.42 8.25 -2.42
CA GLN A 156 25.08 9.46 -1.68
C GLN A 156 23.79 9.26 -0.87
N ILE A 157 22.76 8.64 -1.47
CA ILE A 157 21.51 8.34 -0.77
C ILE A 157 21.77 7.41 0.42
N ALA A 158 22.59 6.37 0.24
CA ALA A 158 22.96 5.45 1.30
C ALA A 158 23.72 6.15 2.43
N GLU A 159 24.66 7.06 2.11
CA GLU A 159 25.39 7.86 3.10
C GLU A 159 24.45 8.78 3.89
N GLU A 160 23.53 9.46 3.22
CA GLU A 160 22.51 10.29 3.88
C GLU A 160 21.63 9.46 4.82
N ILE A 161 21.17 8.29 4.38
CA ILE A 161 20.38 7.35 5.20
C ILE A 161 21.20 6.87 6.41
N PHE A 162 22.46 6.52 6.20
CA PHE A 162 23.33 6.01 7.28
C PHE A 162 23.55 7.00 8.41
N HIS A 163 23.67 8.28 8.09
CA HIS A 163 23.97 9.33 9.06
C HIS A 163 22.74 9.98 9.70
N SER A 164 21.53 9.73 9.17
CA SER A 164 20.31 10.40 9.62
C SER A 164 19.61 9.62 10.73
N ILE A 165 19.20 10.36 11.76
CA ILE A 165 18.41 9.87 12.88
C ILE A 165 17.33 10.89 13.24
N GLY A 166 16.12 10.45 13.46
CA GLY A 166 15.00 11.29 13.86
C GLY A 166 14.24 10.74 15.07
N PRO A 167 13.15 11.40 15.48
CA PRO A 167 12.33 10.95 16.61
C PRO A 167 11.77 9.53 16.50
N SER A 168 11.58 9.03 15.29
CA SER A 168 11.07 7.68 15.03
C SER A 168 12.17 6.62 14.84
N GLY A 169 13.42 6.95 15.15
CA GLY A 169 14.57 6.05 15.02
C GLY A 169 15.51 6.40 13.86
N THR A 170 16.50 5.54 13.62
CA THR A 170 17.49 5.76 12.55
C THR A 170 16.88 5.61 11.16
N ASN A 171 17.42 6.30 10.18
CA ASN A 171 16.95 6.16 8.81
C ASN A 171 17.41 4.82 8.20
N THR A 172 18.54 4.28 8.68
CA THR A 172 18.99 2.92 8.35
C THR A 172 17.96 1.87 8.76
N GLU A 173 17.36 1.97 9.96
CA GLU A 173 16.30 1.07 10.40
C GLU A 173 15.11 1.09 9.43
N TYR A 174 14.66 2.28 8.99
CA TYR A 174 13.58 2.40 8.00
C TYR A 174 13.90 1.67 6.68
N LEU A 175 15.12 1.82 6.15
CA LEU A 175 15.58 1.12 4.94
C LEU A 175 15.56 -0.39 5.13
N LEU A 176 16.12 -0.87 6.25
CA LEU A 176 16.22 -2.32 6.52
C LEU A 176 14.85 -2.96 6.75
N GLU A 177 13.94 -2.29 7.48
CA GLU A 177 12.57 -2.76 7.67
C GLU A 177 11.81 -2.83 6.33
N LEU A 178 11.96 -1.82 5.48
CA LEU A 178 11.37 -1.85 4.14
C LEU A 178 11.90 -3.02 3.31
N ALA A 179 13.22 -3.18 3.26
CA ALA A 179 13.85 -4.25 2.48
C ALA A 179 13.46 -5.64 2.99
N GLN A 180 13.43 -5.83 4.31
CA GLN A 180 12.96 -7.07 4.92
C GLN A 180 11.49 -7.35 4.60
N ALA A 181 10.63 -6.33 4.68
CA ALA A 181 9.21 -6.46 4.40
C ALA A 181 8.93 -6.80 2.93
N LEU A 182 9.72 -6.27 1.99
CA LEU A 182 9.65 -6.61 0.58
C LEU A 182 10.07 -8.06 0.33
N ARG A 183 11.21 -8.50 0.91
CA ARG A 183 11.68 -9.90 0.79
C ARG A 183 10.67 -10.89 1.37
N ALA A 184 10.09 -10.59 2.54
CA ALA A 184 9.08 -11.44 3.18
C ALA A 184 7.83 -11.65 2.31
N ARG A 185 7.59 -10.77 1.34
CA ARG A 185 6.49 -10.84 0.38
C ARG A 185 6.90 -11.29 -1.01
N ALA A 186 8.14 -11.72 -1.18
CA ALA A 186 8.74 -12.07 -2.48
C ALA A 186 8.64 -10.94 -3.52
N ILE A 187 8.69 -9.69 -3.07
CA ILE A 187 8.73 -8.50 -3.92
C ILE A 187 10.21 -8.21 -4.22
N ASP A 188 10.55 -8.24 -5.51
CA ASP A 188 11.88 -7.82 -5.98
C ASP A 188 11.90 -6.30 -6.20
N ASP A 189 12.79 -5.61 -5.51
CA ASP A 189 13.05 -4.17 -5.68
C ASP A 189 14.57 -3.92 -5.68
N PRO A 190 15.20 -4.06 -6.86
CA PRO A 190 16.65 -3.93 -6.98
C PRO A 190 17.20 -2.59 -6.49
N TYR A 191 16.40 -1.51 -6.60
CA TYR A 191 16.81 -0.19 -6.11
C TYR A 191 16.91 -0.16 -4.58
N ILE A 192 15.92 -0.72 -3.87
CA ILE A 192 15.96 -0.80 -2.41
C ILE A 192 17.10 -1.69 -1.95
N PHE A 193 17.28 -2.85 -2.57
CA PHE A 193 18.33 -3.80 -2.18
C PHE A 193 19.75 -3.29 -2.48
N ALA A 194 19.92 -2.42 -3.48
CA ALA A 194 21.21 -1.77 -3.74
C ALA A 194 21.58 -0.71 -2.69
N LEU A 195 20.63 -0.16 -1.94
CA LEU A 195 20.89 0.81 -0.88
C LEU A 195 21.35 0.17 0.43
N GLU A 196 21.13 -1.15 0.61
CA GLU A 196 21.57 -1.88 1.81
C GLU A 196 23.08 -2.25 1.80
N THR A 197 23.74 -2.18 0.65
CA THR A 197 25.14 -2.57 0.44
C THR A 197 26.10 -1.40 0.55
#